data_622b99bba496a45175f558102fd4c1ec
#
_entry.id   622b99bba496a45175f558102fd4c1ec
#
_cell.length_a   1.000
_cell.length_b   1.000
_cell.length_c   1.000
_cell.angle_alpha   90.00
_cell.angle_beta   90.00
_cell.angle_gamma   90.00
#
_symmetry.space_group_name_H-M   'P 1'
#
loop_
_entity.id
_entity.type
_entity.pdbx_description
1 polymer ?
#
loop_
_entity_poly.entity_id
_entity_poly.type
_entity_poly.pdbx_seq_one_letter_code
_entity_poly.pdbx_strand_id
1 'polypeptide(L)'
;MKVTALIMAGGKGERFWPRSRVNMPKQFLSLTDDGKTMIQLTVERISPIVDIKDVYIATNENYRELVKTQLPGLPEENILCEPIGRNTAPCIGLGAVHVAKKNEDAIMIVLPSDHLIKNNEIFKDTFVNACNIAKQGSNLVTVGITPNYPETGYGYIKYNKSDVLDGSFAVERFVEKPDLENAKKYVDDGTYLWNSGMFVWKTSTILDCFKKYMPSTYEGLMTIKESVGTSDEEKVLKEVFPTLESQSVDYGIMEKASDIYTLAGNFGWDDVGSWLAVGRIKENDDKGNVVNGNVVTVNTENCVIEGDKKLIATCLLYTSDAADD
;
A
#
# COMPACT_ATOMS: atom_id res chain seq x y z
N MET A 1 4.96 10.13 -21.99
CA MET A 1 5.28 10.40 -20.58
C MET A 1 5.66 9.07 -19.96
N LYS A 2 6.76 9.02 -19.23
CA LYS A 2 7.25 7.80 -18.57
C LYS A 2 6.35 7.42 -17.40
N VAL A 3 6.15 6.12 -17.18
CA VAL A 3 5.44 5.62 -16.00
C VAL A 3 6.45 4.96 -15.09
N THR A 4 6.37 5.27 -13.80
CA THR A 4 7.20 4.73 -12.72
C THR A 4 6.32 4.19 -11.61
N ALA A 5 6.85 3.32 -10.76
CA ALA A 5 6.13 2.85 -9.58
C ALA A 5 6.96 3.06 -8.31
N LEU A 6 6.34 3.58 -7.27
CA LEU A 6 6.86 3.60 -5.91
C LEU A 6 6.09 2.58 -5.08
N ILE A 7 6.79 1.59 -4.54
CA ILE A 7 6.21 0.58 -3.66
C ILE A 7 6.67 0.88 -2.22
N MET A 8 5.71 1.16 -1.34
CA MET A 8 5.97 1.48 0.06
C MET A 8 6.10 0.19 0.88
N ALA A 9 7.29 -0.09 1.39
CA ALA A 9 7.64 -1.31 2.10
C ALA A 9 8.26 -1.04 3.49
N GLY A 10 7.85 0.06 4.15
CA GLY A 10 8.38 0.49 5.44
C GLY A 10 7.64 -0.06 6.68
N GLY A 11 6.53 -0.77 6.49
CA GLY A 11 5.70 -1.29 7.58
C GLY A 11 6.42 -2.37 8.41
N LYS A 12 6.19 -2.37 9.74
CA LYS A 12 6.75 -3.38 10.67
C LYS A 12 5.99 -4.71 10.66
N GLY A 13 4.71 -4.71 10.26
CA GLY A 13 3.89 -5.91 10.12
C GLY A 13 3.68 -6.71 11.41
N GLU A 14 3.67 -6.07 12.57
CA GLU A 14 3.64 -6.69 13.91
C GLU A 14 2.42 -7.59 14.13
N ARG A 15 1.27 -7.26 13.54
CA ARG A 15 0.00 -8.01 13.64
C ARG A 15 0.05 -9.44 13.09
N PHE A 16 1.10 -9.82 12.36
CA PHE A 16 1.31 -11.20 11.88
C PHE A 16 2.29 -12.01 12.76
N TRP A 17 2.60 -11.52 13.97
CA TRP A 17 3.31 -12.37 14.91
C TRP A 17 2.52 -13.68 15.14
N PRO A 18 3.16 -14.87 15.21
CA PRO A 18 4.59 -15.18 15.23
C PRO A 18 5.25 -15.36 13.85
N ARG A 19 4.58 -15.21 12.72
CA ARG A 19 5.22 -15.30 11.39
C ARG A 19 6.03 -14.06 11.05
N SER A 20 5.49 -12.87 11.32
CA SER A 20 6.26 -11.64 11.21
C SER A 20 7.23 -11.48 12.39
N ARG A 21 8.35 -10.88 12.14
CA ARG A 21 9.40 -10.54 13.09
C ARG A 21 9.98 -9.18 12.73
N VAL A 22 10.70 -8.53 13.64
CA VAL A 22 11.38 -7.26 13.39
C VAL A 22 12.30 -7.34 12.17
N ASN A 23 12.95 -8.46 11.95
CA ASN A 23 13.84 -8.70 10.81
C ASN A 23 13.15 -9.37 9.61
N MET A 24 11.86 -9.67 9.68
CA MET A 24 11.06 -10.29 8.61
C MET A 24 9.62 -9.81 8.70
N PRO A 25 9.33 -8.54 8.35
CA PRO A 25 7.97 -8.00 8.41
C PRO A 25 7.08 -8.57 7.30
N LYS A 26 5.77 -8.31 7.40
CA LYS A 26 4.69 -8.89 6.59
C LYS A 26 4.98 -8.87 5.07
N GLN A 27 5.47 -7.76 4.55
CA GLN A 27 5.72 -7.59 3.11
C GLN A 27 6.75 -8.58 2.54
N PHE A 28 7.61 -9.14 3.38
CA PHE A 28 8.61 -10.14 3.00
C PHE A 28 8.18 -11.59 3.29
N LEU A 29 6.93 -11.80 3.74
CA LEU A 29 6.35 -13.11 3.98
C LEU A 29 5.58 -13.60 2.76
N SER A 30 5.60 -14.92 2.55
CA SER A 30 4.66 -15.61 1.67
C SER A 30 3.40 -15.93 2.47
N LEU A 31 2.30 -15.25 2.15
CA LEU A 31 1.00 -15.44 2.79
C LEU A 31 0.00 -16.16 1.88
N THR A 32 0.36 -16.36 0.62
CA THR A 32 -0.39 -17.08 -0.42
C THR A 32 0.26 -18.43 -0.69
N ASP A 33 -0.42 -19.31 -1.41
CA ASP A 33 0.05 -20.69 -1.67
C ASP A 33 0.99 -20.80 -2.87
N ASP A 34 1.28 -19.70 -3.57
CA ASP A 34 2.21 -19.64 -4.71
C ASP A 34 3.70 -19.55 -4.31
N GLY A 35 4.00 -19.48 -3.01
CA GLY A 35 5.35 -19.40 -2.46
C GLY A 35 6.05 -18.04 -2.64
N LYS A 36 5.40 -17.05 -3.25
CA LYS A 36 5.96 -15.70 -3.43
C LYS A 36 5.66 -14.83 -2.21
N THR A 37 6.57 -13.91 -1.93
CA THR A 37 6.33 -12.91 -0.87
C THR A 37 5.42 -11.78 -1.37
N MET A 38 4.80 -11.05 -0.43
CA MET A 38 3.85 -9.98 -0.79
C MET A 38 4.50 -8.90 -1.67
N ILE A 39 5.76 -8.55 -1.39
CA ILE A 39 6.49 -7.56 -2.21
C ILE A 39 6.78 -8.11 -3.62
N GLN A 40 7.11 -9.40 -3.76
CA GLN A 40 7.31 -10.05 -5.06
C GLN A 40 6.02 -10.04 -5.88
N LEU A 41 4.89 -10.40 -5.25
CA LEU A 41 3.57 -10.33 -5.89
C LEU A 41 3.21 -8.92 -6.36
N THR A 42 3.56 -7.90 -5.57
CA THR A 42 3.28 -6.50 -5.92
C THR A 42 4.12 -6.05 -7.11
N VAL A 43 5.42 -6.39 -7.14
CA VAL A 43 6.30 -6.06 -8.27
C VAL A 43 5.89 -6.82 -9.55
N GLU A 44 5.57 -8.10 -9.43
CA GLU A 44 5.10 -8.90 -10.57
C GLU A 44 3.79 -8.34 -11.16
N ARG A 45 2.85 -7.95 -10.30
CA ARG A 45 1.56 -7.38 -10.70
C ARG A 45 1.71 -6.07 -11.47
N ILE A 46 2.66 -5.23 -11.10
CA ILE A 46 2.87 -3.95 -11.79
C ILE A 46 3.76 -4.09 -13.05
N SER A 47 4.47 -5.19 -13.22
CA SER A 47 5.43 -5.40 -14.31
C SER A 47 4.85 -5.27 -15.73
N PRO A 48 3.56 -5.55 -16.02
CA PRO A 48 2.98 -5.27 -17.33
C PRO A 48 2.82 -3.78 -17.66
N ILE A 49 2.92 -2.90 -16.66
CA ILE A 49 2.77 -1.44 -16.80
C ILE A 49 4.11 -0.72 -16.66
N VAL A 50 4.97 -1.21 -15.75
CA VAL A 50 6.22 -0.55 -15.36
C VAL A 50 7.37 -1.55 -15.41
N ASP A 51 8.40 -1.25 -16.20
CA ASP A 51 9.65 -2.03 -16.23
C ASP A 51 10.34 -1.99 -14.86
N ILE A 52 10.96 -3.10 -14.41
CA ILE A 52 11.62 -3.22 -13.10
C ILE A 52 12.65 -2.10 -12.85
N LYS A 53 13.31 -1.61 -13.89
CA LYS A 53 14.26 -0.48 -13.79
C LYS A 53 13.62 0.87 -13.41
N ASP A 54 12.29 0.96 -13.53
CA ASP A 54 11.49 2.14 -13.22
C ASP A 54 10.61 1.93 -11.97
N VAL A 55 10.80 0.82 -11.27
CA VAL A 55 10.22 0.54 -9.96
C VAL A 55 11.17 1.04 -8.88
N TYR A 56 10.63 1.71 -7.87
CA TYR A 56 11.31 2.19 -6.66
C TYR A 56 10.69 1.52 -5.45
N ILE A 57 11.51 1.09 -4.51
CA ILE A 57 11.07 0.51 -3.24
C ILE A 57 11.49 1.44 -2.11
N ALA A 58 10.53 2.05 -1.42
CA ALA A 58 10.80 2.80 -0.21
C ALA A 58 10.67 1.87 1.01
N THR A 59 11.73 1.75 1.80
CA THR A 59 11.80 0.82 2.93
C THR A 59 12.71 1.36 4.04
N ASN A 60 12.79 0.65 5.17
CA ASN A 60 13.76 0.95 6.20
C ASN A 60 15.15 0.38 5.82
N GLU A 61 16.22 1.04 6.26
CA GLU A 61 17.61 0.59 6.03
C GLU A 61 17.83 -0.89 6.42
N ASN A 62 17.22 -1.35 7.52
CA ASN A 62 17.33 -2.73 7.98
C ASN A 62 16.77 -3.77 6.99
N TYR A 63 15.97 -3.36 6.04
CA TYR A 63 15.33 -4.26 5.07
C TYR A 63 15.95 -4.18 3.67
N ARG A 64 16.98 -3.36 3.47
CA ARG A 64 17.68 -3.22 2.19
C ARG A 64 18.10 -4.58 1.60
N GLU A 65 18.75 -5.42 2.40
CA GLU A 65 19.24 -6.73 1.95
C GLU A 65 18.10 -7.73 1.68
N LEU A 66 16.97 -7.62 2.39
CA LEU A 66 15.77 -8.40 2.07
C LEU A 66 15.20 -8.01 0.70
N VAL A 67 15.13 -6.70 0.41
CA VAL A 67 14.67 -6.21 -0.89
C VAL A 67 15.59 -6.73 -2.01
N LYS A 68 16.92 -6.59 -1.88
CA LYS A 68 17.89 -7.11 -2.86
C LYS A 68 17.73 -8.61 -3.09
N THR A 69 17.57 -9.37 -2.02
CA THR A 69 17.44 -10.84 -2.09
C THR A 69 16.13 -11.25 -2.78
N GLN A 70 15.04 -10.57 -2.47
CA GLN A 70 13.71 -10.94 -2.98
C GLN A 70 13.41 -10.34 -4.35
N LEU A 71 14.08 -9.25 -4.73
CA LEU A 71 13.90 -8.56 -6.01
C LEU A 71 15.25 -8.41 -6.77
N PRO A 72 15.87 -9.50 -7.20
CA PRO A 72 17.24 -9.48 -7.75
C PRO A 72 17.39 -8.69 -9.06
N GLY A 73 16.29 -8.33 -9.74
CA GLY A 73 16.31 -7.51 -10.95
C GLY A 73 16.16 -6.01 -10.71
N LEU A 74 15.93 -5.59 -9.46
CA LEU A 74 15.74 -4.19 -9.10
C LEU A 74 17.11 -3.46 -9.03
N PRO A 75 17.28 -2.27 -9.69
CA PRO A 75 18.47 -1.47 -9.53
C PRO A 75 18.67 -1.03 -8.06
N GLU A 76 19.90 -1.14 -7.55
CA GLU A 76 20.18 -0.82 -6.15
C GLU A 76 19.90 0.65 -5.79
N GLU A 77 20.11 1.57 -6.72
CA GLU A 77 19.78 2.99 -6.56
C GLU A 77 18.27 3.27 -6.48
N ASN A 78 17.43 2.30 -6.80
CA ASN A 78 15.98 2.40 -6.68
C ASN A 78 15.47 1.86 -5.32
N ILE A 79 16.37 1.37 -4.44
CA ILE A 79 16.02 1.00 -3.06
C ILE A 79 16.23 2.23 -2.18
N LEU A 80 15.16 2.92 -1.89
CA LEU A 80 15.16 4.15 -1.11
C LEU A 80 15.02 3.82 0.38
N CYS A 81 16.11 3.96 1.12
CA CYS A 81 16.16 3.60 2.54
C CYS A 81 15.82 4.80 3.43
N GLU A 82 14.65 4.76 4.06
CA GLU A 82 14.26 5.76 5.06
C GLU A 82 15.10 5.57 6.34
N PRO A 83 15.80 6.61 6.84
CA PRO A 83 16.58 6.51 8.07
C PRO A 83 15.70 6.19 9.29
N ILE A 84 14.47 6.71 9.30
CA ILE A 84 13.42 6.43 10.29
C ILE A 84 12.05 6.45 9.60
N GLY A 85 11.06 5.74 10.13
CA GLY A 85 9.69 5.83 9.61
C GLY A 85 9.05 7.19 9.92
N ARG A 86 8.52 7.86 8.89
CA ARG A 86 7.84 9.18 8.98
C ARG A 86 6.46 9.18 8.35
N ASN A 87 5.80 8.01 8.31
CA ASN A 87 4.49 7.85 7.67
C ASN A 87 4.54 8.02 6.14
N THR A 88 3.39 8.01 5.46
CA THR A 88 3.33 7.86 3.99
C THR A 88 3.69 9.14 3.22
N ALA A 89 3.44 10.35 3.76
CA ALA A 89 3.78 11.56 3.01
C ALA A 89 5.29 11.74 2.79
N PRO A 90 6.17 11.69 3.79
CA PRO A 90 7.62 11.75 3.56
C PRO A 90 8.15 10.59 2.69
N CYS A 91 7.59 9.38 2.86
CA CYS A 91 7.91 8.22 2.03
C CYS A 91 7.64 8.48 0.54
N ILE A 92 6.44 8.97 0.24
CA ILE A 92 6.03 9.34 -1.13
C ILE A 92 6.85 10.51 -1.66
N GLY A 93 7.10 11.51 -0.82
CA GLY A 93 7.95 12.65 -1.17
C GLY A 93 9.37 12.23 -1.54
N LEU A 94 9.98 11.32 -0.76
CA LEU A 94 11.29 10.75 -1.06
C LEU A 94 11.29 10.05 -2.44
N GLY A 95 10.28 9.22 -2.71
CA GLY A 95 10.12 8.61 -4.02
C GLY A 95 9.96 9.64 -5.14
N ALA A 96 9.13 10.67 -4.91
CA ALA A 96 8.87 11.71 -5.90
C ALA A 96 10.14 12.50 -6.29
N VAL A 97 11.00 12.85 -5.32
CA VAL A 97 12.24 13.59 -5.64
C VAL A 97 13.27 12.73 -6.38
N HIS A 98 13.34 11.42 -6.10
CA HIS A 98 14.22 10.50 -6.85
C HIS A 98 13.71 10.29 -8.28
N VAL A 99 12.39 10.09 -8.46
CA VAL A 99 11.79 10.01 -9.79
C VAL A 99 11.99 11.29 -10.57
N ALA A 100 11.71 12.47 -9.96
CA ALA A 100 11.85 13.77 -10.61
C ALA A 100 13.28 14.09 -11.01
N LYS A 101 14.29 13.55 -10.31
CA LYS A 101 15.71 13.73 -10.69
C LYS A 101 16.03 13.06 -12.02
N LYS A 102 15.40 11.92 -12.32
CA LYS A 102 15.59 11.17 -13.58
C LYS A 102 14.58 11.61 -14.66
N ASN A 103 13.34 11.93 -14.26
CA ASN A 103 12.22 12.27 -15.15
C ASN A 103 11.29 13.26 -14.45
N GLU A 104 11.45 14.52 -14.69
CA GLU A 104 10.77 15.60 -13.96
C GLU A 104 9.23 15.48 -13.97
N ASP A 105 8.65 14.99 -15.05
CA ASP A 105 7.20 14.88 -15.24
C ASP A 105 6.75 13.43 -15.54
N ALA A 106 7.29 12.45 -14.83
CA ALA A 106 6.84 11.07 -14.93
C ALA A 106 5.46 10.90 -14.27
N ILE A 107 4.69 9.91 -14.76
CA ILE A 107 3.56 9.37 -14.01
C ILE A 107 4.10 8.45 -12.92
N MET A 108 3.74 8.68 -11.69
CA MET A 108 4.14 7.88 -10.54
C MET A 108 2.93 7.13 -9.98
N ILE A 109 2.99 5.80 -10.03
CA ILE A 109 2.06 4.90 -9.37
C ILE A 109 2.61 4.64 -7.97
N VAL A 110 1.79 4.79 -6.93
CA VAL A 110 2.15 4.53 -5.53
C VAL A 110 1.35 3.34 -5.03
N LEU A 111 2.03 2.32 -4.53
CA LEU A 111 1.43 1.08 -4.06
C LEU A 111 1.94 0.70 -2.67
N PRO A 112 1.08 0.23 -1.75
CA PRO A 112 1.51 -0.58 -0.62
C PRO A 112 2.11 -1.91 -1.09
N SER A 113 3.12 -2.41 -0.39
CA SER A 113 3.84 -3.64 -0.75
C SER A 113 3.16 -4.94 -0.31
N ASP A 114 2.09 -4.85 0.47
CA ASP A 114 1.58 -5.95 1.29
C ASP A 114 0.08 -6.22 1.13
N HIS A 115 -0.52 -5.72 0.05
CA HIS A 115 -1.91 -5.98 -0.31
C HIS A 115 -2.06 -7.19 -1.23
N LEU A 116 -3.10 -7.98 -0.98
CA LEU A 116 -3.51 -9.07 -1.87
C LEU A 116 -4.44 -8.54 -2.96
N ILE A 117 -4.22 -8.99 -4.18
CA ILE A 117 -5.06 -8.74 -5.35
C ILE A 117 -5.30 -10.09 -6.03
N LYS A 118 -6.57 -10.43 -6.31
CA LYS A 118 -6.94 -11.72 -6.93
C LYS A 118 -6.98 -11.67 -8.45
N ASN A 119 -7.30 -10.50 -9.04
CA ASN A 119 -7.42 -10.34 -10.49
C ASN A 119 -6.43 -9.30 -11.04
N ASN A 120 -5.29 -9.80 -11.52
CA ASN A 120 -4.20 -8.96 -12.02
C ASN A 120 -4.56 -8.24 -13.35
N GLU A 121 -5.45 -8.80 -14.20
CA GLU A 121 -5.86 -8.14 -15.44
C GLU A 121 -6.74 -6.92 -15.15
N ILE A 122 -7.74 -7.06 -14.28
CA ILE A 122 -8.58 -5.91 -13.87
C ILE A 122 -7.72 -4.85 -13.17
N PHE A 123 -6.76 -5.27 -12.34
CA PHE A 123 -5.79 -4.36 -11.71
C PHE A 123 -5.02 -3.57 -12.77
N LYS A 124 -4.42 -4.27 -13.76
CA LYS A 124 -3.67 -3.64 -14.84
C LYS A 124 -4.51 -2.61 -15.59
N ASP A 125 -5.72 -2.98 -16.00
CA ASP A 125 -6.60 -2.09 -16.76
C ASP A 125 -7.02 -0.86 -15.94
N THR A 126 -7.30 -1.04 -14.64
CA THR A 126 -7.59 0.06 -13.71
C THR A 126 -6.42 1.04 -13.62
N PHE A 127 -5.18 0.53 -13.48
CA PHE A 127 -4.00 1.40 -13.35
C PHE A 127 -3.58 2.04 -14.68
N VAL A 128 -3.78 1.38 -15.81
CA VAL A 128 -3.60 2.01 -17.14
C VAL A 128 -4.57 3.19 -17.28
N ASN A 129 -5.84 3.02 -16.88
CA ASN A 129 -6.82 4.10 -16.91
C ASN A 129 -6.43 5.23 -15.92
N ALA A 130 -6.05 4.90 -14.68
CA ALA A 130 -5.57 5.88 -13.70
C ALA A 130 -4.39 6.71 -14.24
N CYS A 131 -3.44 6.08 -14.93
CA CYS A 131 -2.34 6.78 -15.58
C CYS A 131 -2.83 7.74 -16.68
N ASN A 132 -3.86 7.37 -17.45
CA ASN A 132 -4.41 8.23 -18.48
C ASN A 132 -5.12 9.46 -17.88
N ILE A 133 -5.85 9.29 -16.79
CA ILE A 133 -6.48 10.41 -16.05
C ILE A 133 -5.41 11.34 -15.44
N ALA A 134 -4.39 10.78 -14.80
CA ALA A 134 -3.29 11.55 -14.23
C ALA A 134 -2.50 12.37 -15.26
N LYS A 135 -2.44 11.91 -16.52
CA LYS A 135 -1.83 12.68 -17.64
C LYS A 135 -2.60 13.94 -18.01
N GLN A 136 -3.90 14.00 -17.70
CA GLN A 136 -4.79 15.09 -18.05
C GLN A 136 -4.76 16.19 -16.97
N GLY A 137 -3.90 17.18 -17.11
CA GLY A 137 -3.83 18.27 -16.14
C GLY A 137 -3.04 17.91 -14.87
N SER A 138 -3.48 18.41 -13.72
CA SER A 138 -2.84 18.21 -12.40
C SER A 138 -3.68 17.28 -11.52
N ASN A 139 -4.25 16.23 -12.09
CA ASN A 139 -5.14 15.32 -11.39
C ASN A 139 -4.37 14.42 -10.41
N LEU A 140 -4.91 14.28 -9.21
CA LEU A 140 -4.57 13.24 -8.25
C LEU A 140 -5.58 12.10 -8.41
N VAL A 141 -5.09 10.89 -8.65
CA VAL A 141 -5.97 9.73 -8.82
C VAL A 141 -5.77 8.75 -7.66
N THR A 142 -6.87 8.30 -7.07
CA THR A 142 -6.85 7.22 -6.07
C THR A 142 -7.68 6.04 -6.57
N VAL A 143 -7.32 4.84 -6.15
CA VAL A 143 -8.11 3.64 -6.42
C VAL A 143 -8.86 3.27 -5.15
N GLY A 144 -10.18 3.36 -5.21
CA GLY A 144 -11.05 2.98 -4.11
C GLY A 144 -11.62 1.58 -4.30
N ILE A 145 -11.92 0.89 -3.21
CA ILE A 145 -12.51 -0.46 -3.23
C ILE A 145 -13.98 -0.38 -2.82
N THR A 146 -14.85 -1.04 -3.57
CA THR A 146 -16.28 -1.09 -3.23
C THR A 146 -16.49 -1.81 -1.90
N PRO A 147 -17.05 -1.14 -0.88
CA PRO A 147 -17.29 -1.75 0.41
C PRO A 147 -18.35 -2.87 0.30
N ASN A 148 -18.10 -4.00 0.95
CA ASN A 148 -19.06 -5.12 1.08
C ASN A 148 -19.43 -5.41 2.53
N TYR A 149 -18.82 -4.73 3.48
CA TYR A 149 -19.15 -4.73 4.91
C TYR A 149 -18.69 -3.40 5.56
N PRO A 150 -19.22 -3.04 6.75
CA PRO A 150 -18.88 -1.78 7.42
C PRO A 150 -17.56 -1.88 8.19
N GLU A 151 -16.42 -1.81 7.48
CA GLU A 151 -15.08 -1.83 8.07
C GLU A 151 -14.76 -0.49 8.76
N THR A 152 -14.29 -0.54 9.99
CA THR A 152 -13.92 0.65 10.77
C THR A 152 -12.41 0.93 10.78
N GLY A 153 -11.61 -0.03 10.34
CA GLY A 153 -10.15 0.09 10.24
C GLY A 153 -9.66 0.81 8.97
N TYR A 154 -10.56 1.06 8.00
CA TYR A 154 -10.21 1.69 6.73
C TYR A 154 -10.69 3.14 6.65
N GLY A 155 -10.00 3.94 5.83
CA GLY A 155 -10.53 5.21 5.33
C GLY A 155 -11.60 4.98 4.26
N TYR A 156 -12.50 5.94 4.12
CA TYR A 156 -13.55 5.97 3.10
C TYR A 156 -13.41 7.19 2.21
N ILE A 157 -13.70 7.02 0.92
CA ILE A 157 -13.66 8.04 -0.11
C ILE A 157 -15.09 8.27 -0.58
N LYS A 158 -15.67 9.44 -0.30
CA LYS A 158 -16.95 9.86 -0.89
C LYS A 158 -16.72 10.43 -2.27
N TYR A 159 -17.50 9.98 -3.26
CA TYR A 159 -17.40 10.43 -4.63
C TYR A 159 -18.72 10.90 -5.22
N ASN A 160 -18.64 11.77 -6.23
CA ASN A 160 -19.77 12.30 -6.95
C ASN A 160 -20.05 11.48 -8.22
N LYS A 161 -21.17 10.74 -8.25
CA LYS A 161 -21.57 9.93 -9.40
C LYS A 161 -21.87 10.75 -10.67
N SER A 162 -22.15 12.04 -10.53
CA SER A 162 -22.50 12.93 -11.65
C SER A 162 -21.28 13.63 -12.26
N ASP A 163 -20.14 13.62 -11.58
CA ASP A 163 -18.91 14.25 -12.07
C ASP A 163 -17.91 13.14 -12.46
N VAL A 164 -17.87 12.85 -13.76
CA VAL A 164 -17.14 11.72 -14.33
C VAL A 164 -16.07 12.22 -15.30
N LEU A 165 -14.84 11.70 -15.12
CA LEU A 165 -13.71 11.89 -16.03
C LEU A 165 -13.17 10.52 -16.45
N ASP A 166 -13.33 10.13 -17.70
CA ASP A 166 -12.84 8.85 -18.27
C ASP A 166 -13.13 7.62 -17.40
N GLY A 167 -14.35 7.54 -16.84
CA GLY A 167 -14.80 6.43 -15.99
C GLY A 167 -14.35 6.51 -14.53
N SER A 168 -13.64 7.57 -14.15
CA SER A 168 -13.40 7.93 -12.74
C SER A 168 -14.43 8.93 -12.24
N PHE A 169 -14.54 9.07 -10.94
CA PHE A 169 -15.46 10.00 -10.28
C PHE A 169 -14.69 11.05 -9.49
N ALA A 170 -15.16 12.30 -9.52
CA ALA A 170 -14.59 13.33 -8.66
C ALA A 170 -14.80 12.98 -7.18
N VAL A 171 -13.76 13.14 -6.38
CA VAL A 171 -13.81 12.90 -4.93
C VAL A 171 -14.37 14.13 -4.23
N GLU A 172 -15.38 13.91 -3.38
CA GLU A 172 -15.95 14.98 -2.54
C GLU A 172 -15.21 15.13 -1.22
N ARG A 173 -14.83 14.01 -0.59
CA ARG A 173 -14.09 14.02 0.68
C ARG A 173 -13.49 12.66 1.02
N PHE A 174 -12.46 12.69 1.85
CA PHE A 174 -11.95 11.53 2.57
C PHE A 174 -12.52 11.52 3.99
N VAL A 175 -12.74 10.32 4.55
CA VAL A 175 -13.15 10.10 5.93
C VAL A 175 -12.30 8.97 6.49
N GLU A 176 -11.43 9.27 7.44
CA GLU A 176 -10.54 8.28 8.01
C GLU A 176 -11.22 7.56 9.19
N LYS A 177 -11.20 6.24 9.16
CA LYS A 177 -11.61 5.32 10.24
C LYS A 177 -12.89 5.73 10.97
N PRO A 178 -14.05 5.66 10.31
CA PRO A 178 -15.33 6.03 10.92
C PRO A 178 -15.69 5.03 12.03
N ASP A 179 -16.58 5.46 12.93
CA ASP A 179 -17.26 4.51 13.81
C ASP A 179 -18.19 3.55 13.05
N LEU A 180 -18.63 2.48 13.69
CA LEU A 180 -19.45 1.44 13.08
C LEU A 180 -20.78 1.96 12.54
N GLU A 181 -21.40 2.95 13.20
CA GLU A 181 -22.68 3.53 12.75
C GLU A 181 -22.51 4.29 11.44
N ASN A 182 -21.46 5.12 11.35
CA ASN A 182 -21.14 5.84 10.12
C ASN A 182 -20.66 4.88 9.01
N ALA A 183 -19.84 3.87 9.34
CA ALA A 183 -19.41 2.86 8.37
C ALA A 183 -20.59 2.14 7.71
N LYS A 184 -21.64 1.77 8.49
CA LYS A 184 -22.88 1.19 7.97
C LYS A 184 -23.60 2.15 7.01
N LYS A 185 -23.74 3.43 7.40
CA LYS A 185 -24.35 4.46 6.55
C LYS A 185 -23.60 4.63 5.23
N TYR A 186 -22.26 4.55 5.23
CA TYR A 186 -21.45 4.69 4.02
C TYR A 186 -21.60 3.50 3.07
N VAL A 187 -21.72 2.29 3.60
CA VAL A 187 -22.02 1.10 2.79
C VAL A 187 -23.39 1.19 2.16
N ASP A 188 -24.42 1.59 2.93
CA ASP A 188 -25.82 1.70 2.47
C ASP A 188 -26.01 2.85 1.46
N ASP A 189 -25.26 3.95 1.57
CA ASP A 189 -25.31 5.11 0.66
C ASP A 189 -24.84 4.74 -0.76
N GLY A 190 -23.86 3.84 -0.88
CA GLY A 190 -23.33 3.36 -2.16
C GLY A 190 -22.60 4.43 -2.99
N THR A 191 -22.18 5.54 -2.36
CA THR A 191 -21.30 6.57 -2.95
C THR A 191 -19.95 6.67 -2.23
N TYR A 192 -19.61 5.65 -1.46
CA TYR A 192 -18.35 5.55 -0.75
C TYR A 192 -17.54 4.34 -1.22
N LEU A 193 -16.23 4.50 -1.31
CA LEU A 193 -15.26 3.45 -1.54
C LEU A 193 -14.31 3.39 -0.34
N TRP A 194 -13.77 2.23 -0.02
CA TRP A 194 -12.63 2.16 0.90
C TRP A 194 -11.39 2.76 0.27
N ASN A 195 -10.62 3.52 1.02
CA ASN A 195 -9.32 4.01 0.60
C ASN A 195 -8.30 2.86 0.63
N SER A 196 -7.84 2.46 -0.54
CA SER A 196 -6.84 1.39 -0.67
C SER A 196 -5.40 1.84 -0.40
N GLY A 197 -5.15 3.14 -0.26
CA GLY A 197 -3.79 3.69 -0.18
C GLY A 197 -2.99 3.56 -1.49
N MET A 198 -3.66 3.35 -2.61
CA MET A 198 -3.05 3.29 -3.93
C MET A 198 -3.35 4.57 -4.70
N PHE A 199 -2.31 5.20 -5.25
CA PHE A 199 -2.43 6.51 -5.90
C PHE A 199 -1.70 6.56 -7.23
N VAL A 200 -2.12 7.47 -8.11
CA VAL A 200 -1.45 7.77 -9.37
C VAL A 200 -1.51 9.27 -9.64
N TRP A 201 -0.39 9.87 -9.98
CA TRP A 201 -0.25 11.30 -10.29
C TRP A 201 0.98 11.58 -11.13
N LYS A 202 1.11 12.79 -11.64
CA LYS A 202 2.40 13.26 -12.14
C LYS A 202 3.33 13.59 -10.98
N THR A 203 4.60 13.33 -11.16
CA THR A 203 5.62 13.70 -10.15
C THR A 203 5.61 15.20 -9.85
N SER A 204 5.43 16.05 -10.86
CA SER A 204 5.26 17.49 -10.69
C SER A 204 4.04 17.84 -9.85
N THR A 205 2.88 17.21 -10.13
CA THR A 205 1.62 17.46 -9.38
C THR A 205 1.76 17.18 -7.90
N ILE A 206 2.33 16.02 -7.52
CA ILE A 206 2.49 15.70 -6.09
C ILE A 206 3.50 16.62 -5.40
N LEU A 207 4.58 17.04 -6.08
CA LEU A 207 5.53 17.98 -5.53
C LEU A 207 4.91 19.37 -5.34
N ASP A 208 4.05 19.82 -6.26
CA ASP A 208 3.28 21.07 -6.11
C ASP A 208 2.30 20.96 -4.93
N CYS A 209 1.68 19.81 -4.71
CA CYS A 209 0.85 19.55 -3.53
C CYS A 209 1.67 19.62 -2.23
N PHE A 210 2.87 19.04 -2.18
CA PHE A 210 3.77 19.21 -1.04
C PHE A 210 4.09 20.68 -0.79
N LYS A 211 4.44 21.43 -1.83
CA LYS A 211 4.72 22.87 -1.72
C LYS A 211 3.56 23.64 -1.14
N LYS A 212 2.33 23.31 -1.55
CA LYS A 212 1.10 24.02 -1.16
C LYS A 212 0.61 23.62 0.24
N TYR A 213 0.60 22.33 0.57
CA TYR A 213 -0.08 21.80 1.76
C TYR A 213 0.86 21.37 2.88
N MET A 214 2.14 21.10 2.56
CA MET A 214 3.18 20.68 3.51
C MET A 214 4.52 21.41 3.20
N PRO A 215 4.56 22.76 3.28
CA PRO A 215 5.69 23.55 2.80
C PRO A 215 7.02 23.22 3.49
N SER A 216 7.01 22.95 4.81
CA SER A 216 8.23 22.56 5.52
C SER A 216 8.77 21.21 5.05
N THR A 217 7.89 20.23 4.78
CA THR A 217 8.27 18.94 4.19
C THR A 217 8.81 19.14 2.77
N TYR A 218 8.19 20.01 1.97
CA TYR A 218 8.66 20.32 0.64
C TYR A 218 10.08 20.89 0.62
N GLU A 219 10.41 21.83 1.50
CA GLU A 219 11.75 22.41 1.61
C GLU A 219 12.81 21.33 1.92
N GLY A 220 12.52 20.47 2.87
CA GLY A 220 13.40 19.34 3.17
C GLY A 220 13.54 18.37 1.99
N LEU A 221 12.44 18.06 1.29
CA LEU A 221 12.47 17.22 0.09
C LEU A 221 13.30 17.85 -1.05
N MET A 222 13.26 19.17 -1.22
CA MET A 222 14.10 19.87 -2.22
C MET A 222 15.58 19.79 -1.85
N THR A 223 15.92 19.92 -0.57
CA THR A 223 17.29 19.73 -0.08
C THR A 223 17.79 18.30 -0.38
N ILE A 224 16.95 17.28 -0.15
CA ILE A 224 17.28 15.90 -0.50
C ILE A 224 17.44 15.76 -2.02
N LYS A 225 16.51 16.31 -2.83
CA LYS A 225 16.56 16.27 -4.31
C LYS A 225 17.88 16.78 -4.89
N GLU A 226 18.42 17.85 -4.33
CA GLU A 226 19.71 18.40 -4.76
C GLU A 226 20.85 17.41 -4.57
N SER A 227 20.83 16.65 -3.48
CA SER A 227 21.88 15.67 -3.15
C SER A 227 21.76 14.33 -3.91
N VAL A 228 20.59 13.99 -4.48
CA VAL A 228 20.36 12.72 -5.18
C VAL A 228 21.39 12.49 -6.28
N GLY A 229 22.09 11.35 -6.24
CA GLY A 229 23.14 10.95 -7.18
C GLY A 229 24.49 11.60 -6.91
N THR A 230 24.69 12.30 -5.79
CA THR A 230 25.97 12.83 -5.33
C THR A 230 26.57 11.99 -4.20
N SER A 231 27.84 12.25 -3.86
CA SER A 231 28.52 11.61 -2.71
C SER A 231 27.89 11.98 -1.35
N ASP A 232 27.12 13.06 -1.29
CA ASP A 232 26.52 13.57 -0.05
C ASP A 232 25.09 13.08 0.18
N GLU A 233 24.51 12.32 -0.77
CA GLU A 233 23.12 11.87 -0.73
C GLU A 233 22.76 11.17 0.60
N GLU A 234 23.54 10.17 0.99
CA GLU A 234 23.28 9.41 2.22
C GLU A 234 23.36 10.30 3.48
N LYS A 235 24.33 11.20 3.53
CA LYS A 235 24.52 12.14 4.63
C LYS A 235 23.33 13.09 4.73
N VAL A 236 22.97 13.75 3.61
CA VAL A 236 21.86 14.69 3.56
C VAL A 236 20.54 13.99 3.91
N LEU A 237 20.31 12.78 3.39
CA LEU A 237 19.13 12.00 3.73
C LEU A 237 19.03 11.71 5.24
N LYS A 238 20.12 11.29 5.88
CA LYS A 238 20.16 11.02 7.33
C LYS A 238 19.97 12.26 8.19
N GLU A 239 20.39 13.43 7.73
CA GLU A 239 20.24 14.68 8.45
C GLU A 239 18.86 15.31 8.25
N VAL A 240 18.33 15.30 7.02
CA VAL A 240 17.11 16.03 6.68
C VAL A 240 15.85 15.20 6.85
N PHE A 241 15.81 13.93 6.42
CA PHE A 241 14.60 13.12 6.45
C PHE A 241 13.98 12.99 7.85
N PRO A 242 14.74 12.83 8.95
CA PRO A 242 14.20 12.82 10.30
C PRO A 242 13.52 14.11 10.73
N THR A 243 13.77 15.23 10.07
CA THR A 243 13.14 16.53 10.39
C THR A 243 11.79 16.74 9.69
N LEU A 244 11.48 15.93 8.66
CA LEU A 244 10.22 16.03 7.94
C LEU A 244 9.04 15.73 8.87
N GLU A 245 7.89 16.35 8.60
CA GLU A 245 6.66 16.13 9.37
C GLU A 245 6.18 14.69 9.21
N SER A 246 5.94 13.98 10.35
CA SER A 246 5.46 12.60 10.34
C SER A 246 3.94 12.58 10.13
N GLN A 247 3.49 12.58 8.87
CA GLN A 247 2.08 12.61 8.51
C GLN A 247 1.77 11.68 7.35
N SER A 248 0.54 11.14 7.27
CA SER A 248 0.09 10.41 6.09
C SER A 248 -0.20 11.36 4.92
N VAL A 249 -0.04 10.86 3.70
CA VAL A 249 -0.42 11.62 2.49
C VAL A 249 -1.92 11.93 2.48
N ASP A 250 -2.73 11.07 3.09
CA ASP A 250 -4.17 11.26 3.19
C ASP A 250 -4.50 12.55 3.93
N TYR A 251 -4.02 12.71 5.16
CA TYR A 251 -4.21 13.93 5.97
C TYR A 251 -3.40 15.12 5.48
N GLY A 252 -2.18 14.88 5.01
CA GLY A 252 -1.27 15.93 4.59
C GLY A 252 -1.70 16.61 3.29
N ILE A 253 -2.22 15.84 2.35
CA ILE A 253 -2.50 16.28 0.98
C ILE A 253 -3.91 15.93 0.53
N MET A 254 -4.32 14.64 0.57
CA MET A 254 -5.54 14.18 -0.10
C MET A 254 -6.82 14.79 0.48
N GLU A 255 -6.90 15.05 1.78
CA GLU A 255 -8.05 15.72 2.41
C GLU A 255 -8.13 17.22 2.07
N LYS A 256 -7.03 17.84 1.60
CA LYS A 256 -6.92 19.28 1.37
C LYS A 256 -6.90 19.65 -0.10
N ALA A 257 -6.54 18.70 -0.96
CA ALA A 257 -6.38 18.95 -2.39
C ALA A 257 -7.74 19.02 -3.12
N SER A 258 -7.75 19.75 -4.22
CA SER A 258 -8.77 19.70 -5.26
C SER A 258 -8.32 18.79 -6.39
N ASP A 259 -9.18 18.55 -7.38
CA ASP A 259 -8.89 17.80 -8.60
C ASP A 259 -8.46 16.35 -8.31
N ILE A 260 -9.16 15.72 -7.35
CA ILE A 260 -8.98 14.32 -7.01
C ILE A 260 -10.07 13.48 -7.66
N TYR A 261 -9.66 12.42 -8.33
CA TYR A 261 -10.53 11.45 -8.95
C TYR A 261 -10.32 10.06 -8.37
N THR A 262 -11.39 9.26 -8.28
CA THR A 262 -11.32 7.87 -7.82
C THR A 262 -11.83 6.91 -8.88
N LEU A 263 -11.15 5.78 -9.00
CA LEU A 263 -11.58 4.62 -9.79
C LEU A 263 -11.98 3.50 -8.83
N ALA A 264 -13.07 2.79 -9.14
CA ALA A 264 -13.47 1.60 -8.38
C ALA A 264 -12.61 0.39 -8.79
N GLY A 265 -11.81 -0.13 -7.85
CA GLY A 265 -10.96 -1.30 -8.04
C GLY A 265 -11.69 -2.60 -7.69
N ASN A 266 -12.29 -3.25 -8.68
CA ASN A 266 -13.02 -4.50 -8.51
C ASN A 266 -12.16 -5.74 -8.79
N PHE A 267 -10.93 -5.76 -8.29
CA PHE A 267 -9.92 -6.80 -8.56
C PHE A 267 -9.68 -7.77 -7.40
N GLY A 268 -10.61 -7.85 -6.44
CA GLY A 268 -10.50 -8.77 -5.30
C GLY A 268 -9.37 -8.36 -4.34
N TRP A 269 -9.43 -7.12 -3.85
CA TRP A 269 -8.47 -6.55 -2.92
C TRP A 269 -8.72 -6.97 -1.48
N ASP A 270 -7.65 -7.20 -0.73
CA ASP A 270 -7.62 -7.34 0.73
C ASP A 270 -6.29 -6.76 1.25
N ASP A 271 -6.33 -5.95 2.32
CA ASP A 271 -5.12 -5.39 2.94
C ASP A 271 -4.33 -6.43 3.73
N VAL A 272 -4.93 -7.61 3.96
CA VAL A 272 -4.36 -8.69 4.78
C VAL A 272 -3.87 -8.14 6.12
N GLY A 273 -4.71 -7.38 6.83
CA GLY A 273 -4.32 -6.59 8.00
C GLY A 273 -4.09 -7.41 9.27
N SER A 274 -4.61 -8.63 9.37
CA SER A 274 -4.51 -9.49 10.54
C SER A 274 -4.64 -10.97 10.19
N TRP A 275 -4.48 -11.86 11.17
CA TRP A 275 -4.72 -13.29 11.01
C TRP A 275 -6.15 -13.63 10.58
N LEU A 276 -7.15 -12.84 10.97
CA LEU A 276 -8.53 -13.00 10.51
C LEU A 276 -8.67 -12.84 8.99
N ALA A 277 -7.84 -11.99 8.38
CA ALA A 277 -7.81 -11.84 6.94
C ALA A 277 -7.32 -13.12 6.23
N VAL A 278 -6.45 -13.90 6.85
CA VAL A 278 -5.99 -15.18 6.30
C VAL A 278 -7.17 -16.13 6.09
N GLY A 279 -8.15 -16.14 7.01
CA GLY A 279 -9.40 -16.90 6.86
C GLY A 279 -10.26 -16.49 5.65
N ARG A 280 -10.14 -15.22 5.19
CA ARG A 280 -10.87 -14.73 4.00
C ARG A 280 -10.15 -15.02 2.68
N ILE A 281 -8.84 -15.19 2.72
CA ILE A 281 -8.01 -15.28 1.49
C ILE A 281 -7.59 -16.69 1.15
N LYS A 282 -7.54 -17.61 2.14
CA LYS A 282 -7.20 -19.04 1.96
C LYS A 282 -8.44 -19.90 1.86
N GLU A 283 -8.28 -21.10 1.31
CA GLU A 283 -9.34 -22.12 1.30
C GLU A 283 -9.63 -22.58 2.72
N ASN A 284 -10.92 -22.67 3.04
CA ASN A 284 -11.42 -23.11 4.32
C ASN A 284 -11.98 -24.54 4.21
N ASP A 285 -11.87 -25.32 5.28
CA ASP A 285 -12.61 -26.57 5.41
C ASP A 285 -14.14 -26.31 5.62
N ASP A 286 -14.93 -27.40 5.66
CA ASP A 286 -16.39 -27.32 5.85
C ASP A 286 -16.82 -26.65 7.17
N LYS A 287 -15.88 -26.43 8.09
CA LYS A 287 -16.09 -25.78 9.40
C LYS A 287 -15.48 -24.36 9.45
N GLY A 288 -15.05 -23.83 8.32
CA GLY A 288 -14.46 -22.50 8.22
C GLY A 288 -13.02 -22.42 8.74
N ASN A 289 -12.31 -23.54 8.94
CA ASN A 289 -10.92 -23.52 9.37
C ASN A 289 -9.97 -23.40 8.19
N VAL A 290 -8.93 -22.59 8.32
CA VAL A 290 -7.72 -22.64 7.49
C VAL A 290 -6.71 -23.54 8.18
N VAL A 291 -6.36 -24.65 7.55
CA VAL A 291 -5.44 -25.64 8.11
C VAL A 291 -4.22 -25.78 7.21
N ASN A 292 -3.04 -25.55 7.75
CA ASN A 292 -1.77 -25.75 7.05
C ASN A 292 -0.82 -26.59 7.90
N GLY A 293 -0.32 -27.70 7.33
CA GLY A 293 0.61 -28.62 7.98
C GLY A 293 -0.05 -29.89 8.48
N ASN A 294 0.62 -30.60 9.39
CA ASN A 294 0.13 -31.86 9.97
C ASN A 294 -0.77 -31.57 11.16
N VAL A 295 -2.07 -31.41 10.91
CA VAL A 295 -3.05 -30.96 11.91
C VAL A 295 -4.21 -31.96 12.05
N VAL A 296 -4.62 -32.22 13.27
CA VAL A 296 -5.84 -32.94 13.60
C VAL A 296 -6.78 -32.01 14.37
N THR A 297 -7.98 -31.81 13.85
CA THR A 297 -9.00 -30.94 14.47
C THR A 297 -10.18 -31.76 14.98
N VAL A 298 -10.63 -31.49 16.20
CA VAL A 298 -11.84 -32.07 16.79
C VAL A 298 -12.70 -30.93 17.36
N ASN A 299 -13.93 -30.78 16.86
CA ASN A 299 -14.83 -29.68 17.28
C ASN A 299 -14.15 -28.33 17.29
N THR A 300 -13.46 -28.00 16.17
CA THR A 300 -12.72 -26.78 15.96
C THR A 300 -13.36 -26.08 14.76
N GLU A 301 -13.72 -24.80 14.90
CA GLU A 301 -14.44 -24.03 13.88
C GLU A 301 -13.88 -22.58 13.75
N ASN A 302 -13.86 -22.05 12.52
CA ASN A 302 -13.44 -20.68 12.19
C ASN A 302 -12.03 -20.32 12.69
N CYS A 303 -11.10 -21.27 12.65
CA CYS A 303 -9.74 -21.12 13.16
C CYS A 303 -8.70 -21.10 12.03
N VAL A 304 -7.63 -20.34 12.23
CA VAL A 304 -6.42 -20.43 11.40
C VAL A 304 -5.38 -21.22 12.17
N ILE A 305 -4.98 -22.38 11.64
CA ILE A 305 -4.05 -23.30 12.29
C ILE A 305 -2.87 -23.52 11.35
N GLU A 306 -1.69 -23.07 11.76
CA GLU A 306 -0.47 -23.25 11.00
C GLU A 306 0.55 -24.06 11.77
N GLY A 307 1.01 -25.16 11.17
CA GLY A 307 2.05 -26.03 11.70
C GLY A 307 3.13 -26.28 10.68
N ASP A 308 4.41 -26.23 11.11
CA ASP A 308 5.53 -26.50 10.21
C ASP A 308 5.84 -28.02 10.12
N LYS A 309 6.44 -28.59 11.17
CA LYS A 309 6.93 -29.99 11.12
C LYS A 309 6.33 -30.87 12.20
N LYS A 310 5.64 -30.30 13.17
CA LYS A 310 5.07 -31.03 14.32
C LYS A 310 3.61 -31.32 14.07
N LEU A 311 3.11 -32.43 14.64
CA LEU A 311 1.69 -32.68 14.71
C LEU A 311 1.05 -31.66 15.66
N ILE A 312 0.03 -30.98 15.17
CA ILE A 312 -0.82 -30.09 15.95
C ILE A 312 -2.17 -30.79 16.12
N ALA A 313 -2.62 -30.95 17.35
CA ALA A 313 -3.95 -31.44 17.65
C ALA A 313 -4.74 -30.34 18.38
N THR A 314 -5.88 -29.95 17.82
CA THR A 314 -6.80 -28.98 18.43
C THR A 314 -8.14 -29.62 18.76
N CYS A 315 -8.71 -29.23 19.89
CA CYS A 315 -10.01 -29.72 20.31
C CYS A 315 -10.79 -28.60 21.00
N LEU A 316 -12.08 -28.45 20.65
CA LEU A 316 -12.98 -27.42 21.19
C LEU A 316 -12.43 -25.99 21.04
N LEU A 317 -11.73 -25.72 19.96
CA LEU A 317 -11.20 -24.39 19.67
C LEU A 317 -12.23 -23.60 18.85
N TYR A 318 -12.62 -22.47 19.37
CA TYR A 318 -13.43 -21.46 18.68
C TYR A 318 -12.56 -20.21 18.48
N THR A 319 -13.01 -19.29 17.65
CA THR A 319 -12.29 -18.03 17.42
C THR A 319 -11.93 -17.39 18.76
N SER A 320 -10.67 -17.42 19.13
CA SER A 320 -10.13 -16.59 20.20
C SER A 320 -9.10 -15.66 19.57
N ASP A 321 -9.23 -14.39 19.84
CA ASP A 321 -8.20 -13.43 19.50
C ASP A 321 -7.09 -13.48 20.57
N ALA A 322 -6.20 -14.45 20.43
CA ALA A 322 -5.06 -14.64 21.33
C ALA A 322 -3.91 -13.65 21.05
N ALA A 323 -4.14 -12.68 20.16
CA ALA A 323 -3.14 -11.67 19.82
C ALA A 323 -3.27 -10.36 20.63
N ASP A 324 -4.31 -10.26 21.48
CA ASP A 324 -4.58 -9.09 22.30
C ASP A 324 -4.13 -9.23 23.77
N ASP A 325 -3.41 -10.33 24.14
CA ASP A 325 -2.81 -10.55 25.46
C ASP A 325 -1.29 -10.29 25.47
#